data_c07506e46eb6504a00cdff9fca247ab9
#
_entry.id   c07506e46eb6504a00cdff9fca247ab9
#
_cell.length_a   1.000
_cell.length_b   1.000
_cell.length_c   1.000
_cell.angle_alpha   90.00
_cell.angle_beta   90.00
_cell.angle_gamma   90.00
#
_symmetry.space_group_name_H-M   'P 1'
#
loop_
_entity.id
_entity.type
_entity.pdbx_description
1 polymer ?
#
loop_
_entity_poly.entity_id
_entity_poly.type
_entity_poly.pdbx_seq_one_letter_code
_entity_poly.pdbx_strand_id
1 'polypeptide(L)'
;MKKTLVVFAVCLVASCTAFAQRLPGGATPDHYSLTVNVNFPNNSFDGDETINLKLAQPTNTITLNALEIDFHDVTVTAGGQTQTAKVSTDEKNEMATFTFDKQLPAGAAKLHITYTGHLNDKLRGFYLSTYKGKKYLVSQMESTDARVAFPSFDEPSYKATFDMTAIIDKGDVAISNGEVVSDTPGPGDKHTVKFSTSPKMSSYLVALTVGDWKCISDKTDGVKVSVCTVPGKENMAQFPLEASKSFLHYYDSYYGIKYPLPKLDNIAVPDFQAGAMENWGAIIYRETALLIDDKTASVDAKQNVADTIAHEMAHQWFGDLVTAAWWDDIWLNEGFATWMTPHPVQAWKSDWLVSQGVVEQTNHALSDDSVQNQRAIHQAAESRAQIEQLFDGIAYDKAASVLHMLESYLGPETFRSGVNLYLKEHAYGNATAADFWTAMAHASHKPVDEIMPTFVMQAGAPYIGVEAKCEGGNTTLNLSQKRYFNTPELFNQPNDQIWQVPVCARGINGTTAGAQQCFLLTKREQQFTLKGCSKFVFPNASAMGYYRFEYDNAALRQMGQGVETALTPDERIALMGDEWALMRVGKHSA
;
A
#
# COMPACT_ATOMS: atom_id res chain seq x y z
N MET A 1 -48.90 29.11 48.92
CA MET A 1 -48.50 29.09 47.50
C MET A 1 -47.01 29.38 47.43
N LYS A 2 -46.19 28.34 47.32
CA LYS A 2 -44.74 28.47 47.14
C LYS A 2 -44.46 28.18 45.65
N LYS A 3 -43.92 29.18 44.94
CA LYS A 3 -43.49 29.01 43.53
C LYS A 3 -42.08 28.48 43.54
N THR A 4 -41.89 27.26 43.05
CA THR A 4 -40.60 26.66 42.81
C THR A 4 -40.09 27.09 41.43
N LEU A 5 -38.97 27.81 41.38
CA LEU A 5 -38.28 28.22 40.18
C LEU A 5 -37.37 27.06 39.73
N VAL A 6 -37.66 26.46 38.61
CA VAL A 6 -36.76 25.45 37.98
C VAL A 6 -35.83 26.19 37.04
N VAL A 7 -34.54 26.25 37.39
CA VAL A 7 -33.48 26.77 36.54
C VAL A 7 -32.99 25.64 35.64
N PHE A 8 -33.23 25.73 34.34
CA PHE A 8 -32.64 24.86 33.33
C PHE A 8 -31.21 25.33 33.04
N ALA A 9 -30.24 24.57 33.51
CA ALA A 9 -28.85 24.76 33.11
C ALA A 9 -28.67 24.12 31.72
N VAL A 10 -28.53 24.94 30.69
CA VAL A 10 -28.13 24.50 29.35
C VAL A 10 -26.61 24.29 29.38
N CYS A 11 -26.17 23.04 29.51
CA CYS A 11 -24.79 22.67 29.26
C CYS A 11 -24.50 22.82 27.74
N LEU A 12 -23.81 23.91 27.37
CA LEU A 12 -23.15 23.99 26.08
C LEU A 12 -22.02 22.93 26.08
N VAL A 13 -22.24 21.81 25.44
CA VAL A 13 -21.17 20.89 25.06
C VAL A 13 -20.43 21.60 23.94
N ALA A 14 -19.31 22.23 24.26
CA ALA A 14 -18.33 22.62 23.25
C ALA A 14 -17.79 21.34 22.63
N SER A 15 -18.32 20.97 21.48
CA SER A 15 -17.70 19.96 20.62
C SER A 15 -16.34 20.53 20.22
N CYS A 16 -15.27 20.07 20.89
CA CYS A 16 -13.92 20.20 20.33
C CYS A 16 -13.93 19.38 19.02
N THR A 17 -14.21 20.04 17.91
CA THR A 17 -13.85 19.53 16.60
C THR A 17 -12.32 19.47 16.62
N ALA A 18 -11.77 18.28 16.76
CA ALA A 18 -10.39 18.04 16.36
C ALA A 18 -10.34 18.42 14.88
N PHE A 19 -9.69 19.54 14.57
CA PHE A 19 -9.43 19.88 13.17
C PHE A 19 -8.47 18.82 12.64
N ALA A 20 -8.92 18.07 11.64
CA ALA A 20 -8.08 17.20 10.87
C ALA A 20 -6.87 18.00 10.33
N GLN A 21 -5.69 17.39 10.28
CA GLN A 21 -4.51 17.99 9.65
C GLN A 21 -4.66 18.01 8.11
N ARG A 22 -5.88 18.35 7.65
CA ARG A 22 -6.24 18.45 6.23
C ARG A 22 -6.10 19.90 5.76
N LEU A 23 -5.63 20.05 4.52
CA LEU A 23 -5.59 21.36 3.88
C LEU A 23 -7.01 21.94 3.76
N PRO A 24 -7.16 23.28 3.87
CA PRO A 24 -8.49 23.93 3.87
C PRO A 24 -9.19 23.88 2.49
N GLY A 25 -8.48 23.42 1.44
CA GLY A 25 -9.00 23.38 0.07
C GLY A 25 -9.01 24.75 -0.60
N GLY A 26 -9.72 24.85 -1.73
CA GLY A 26 -9.87 26.11 -2.48
C GLY A 26 -8.77 26.40 -3.51
N ALA A 27 -7.61 25.75 -3.38
CA ALA A 27 -6.54 25.73 -4.37
C ALA A 27 -6.17 24.28 -4.70
N THR A 28 -5.88 23.99 -5.97
CA THR A 28 -5.41 22.68 -6.42
C THR A 28 -4.16 22.84 -7.27
N PRO A 29 -3.11 22.01 -7.06
CA PRO A 29 -1.92 22.03 -7.88
C PRO A 29 -2.18 21.35 -9.23
N ASP A 30 -1.47 21.79 -10.24
CA ASP A 30 -1.45 21.17 -11.57
C ASP A 30 -0.02 20.71 -11.92
N HIS A 31 0.97 21.52 -11.55
CA HIS A 31 2.37 21.27 -11.87
C HIS A 31 3.32 21.94 -10.88
N TYR A 32 4.38 21.24 -10.53
CA TYR A 32 5.51 21.71 -9.72
C TYR A 32 6.78 21.78 -10.57
N SER A 33 7.50 22.90 -10.51
CA SER A 33 8.88 23.00 -10.98
C SER A 33 9.77 23.17 -9.76
N LEU A 34 10.56 22.14 -9.44
CA LEU A 34 11.41 22.08 -8.25
C LEU A 34 12.89 22.14 -8.66
N THR A 35 13.64 23.06 -8.08
CA THR A 35 15.10 23.08 -8.15
C THR A 35 15.68 22.89 -6.75
N VAL A 36 16.51 21.88 -6.56
CA VAL A 36 17.17 21.55 -5.29
C VAL A 36 18.68 21.74 -5.46
N ASN A 37 19.26 22.70 -4.75
CA ASN A 37 20.69 22.96 -4.73
C ASN A 37 21.29 22.36 -3.46
N VAL A 38 21.91 21.20 -3.58
CA VAL A 38 22.42 20.41 -2.44
C VAL A 38 23.70 21.02 -1.84
N ASN A 39 23.75 21.15 -0.53
CA ASN A 39 24.88 21.69 0.22
C ASN A 39 25.34 20.68 1.32
N PHE A 40 26.10 19.66 0.93
CA PHE A 40 26.58 18.65 1.88
C PHE A 40 27.48 19.18 3.01
N PRO A 41 28.34 20.21 2.80
CA PRO A 41 29.11 20.80 3.90
C PRO A 41 28.22 21.29 5.05
N ASN A 42 27.09 21.91 4.76
CA ASN A 42 26.17 22.50 5.76
C ASN A 42 25.01 21.57 6.13
N ASN A 43 24.91 20.36 5.56
CA ASN A 43 23.75 19.46 5.68
C ASN A 43 22.44 20.18 5.38
N SER A 44 22.39 20.95 4.29
CA SER A 44 21.23 21.73 3.87
C SER A 44 21.04 21.68 2.36
N PHE A 45 19.96 22.23 1.88
CA PHE A 45 19.71 22.50 0.47
C PHE A 45 18.93 23.79 0.32
N ASP A 46 19.15 24.50 -0.80
CA ASP A 46 18.30 25.61 -1.19
C ASP A 46 17.27 25.12 -2.20
N GLY A 47 16.01 25.47 -1.97
CA GLY A 47 14.88 25.17 -2.84
C GLY A 47 14.42 26.41 -3.60
N ASP A 48 14.16 26.24 -4.90
CA ASP A 48 13.47 27.21 -5.76
C ASP A 48 12.31 26.45 -6.41
N GLU A 49 11.09 26.86 -6.06
CA GLU A 49 9.88 26.15 -6.41
C GLU A 49 8.88 27.07 -7.10
N THR A 50 8.26 26.56 -8.15
CA THR A 50 7.08 27.19 -8.75
C THR A 50 5.95 26.19 -8.87
N ILE A 51 4.79 26.52 -8.28
CA ILE A 51 3.57 25.70 -8.31
C ILE A 51 2.55 26.39 -9.20
N ASN A 52 2.15 25.74 -10.29
CA ASN A 52 0.99 26.15 -11.07
C ASN A 52 -0.28 25.69 -10.35
N LEU A 53 -1.17 26.62 -10.04
CA LEU A 53 -2.37 26.40 -9.22
C LEU A 53 -3.63 26.75 -10.00
N LYS A 54 -4.73 26.13 -9.58
CA LYS A 54 -6.10 26.56 -9.91
C LYS A 54 -6.81 26.97 -8.63
N LEU A 55 -7.22 28.25 -8.53
CA LEU A 55 -8.02 28.77 -7.44
C LEU A 55 -9.51 28.58 -7.77
N ALA A 56 -10.23 27.88 -6.89
CA ALA A 56 -11.65 27.58 -7.09
C ALA A 56 -12.54 28.83 -6.97
N GLN A 57 -12.14 29.78 -6.13
CA GLN A 57 -12.85 31.03 -5.86
C GLN A 57 -11.84 32.14 -5.53
N PRO A 58 -12.25 33.43 -5.58
CA PRO A 58 -11.38 34.53 -5.16
C PRO A 58 -10.96 34.36 -3.70
N THR A 59 -9.65 34.54 -3.42
CA THR A 59 -9.08 34.35 -2.08
C THR A 59 -7.96 35.34 -1.80
N ASN A 60 -7.69 35.61 -0.51
CA ASN A 60 -6.50 36.35 -0.07
C ASN A 60 -5.42 35.44 0.50
N THR A 61 -5.68 34.14 0.59
CA THR A 61 -4.75 33.18 1.21
C THR A 61 -4.57 31.94 0.37
N ILE A 62 -3.36 31.35 0.44
CA ILE A 62 -3.05 29.99 -0.05
C ILE A 62 -2.36 29.30 1.12
N THR A 63 -2.82 28.09 1.48
CA THR A 63 -2.22 27.27 2.53
C THR A 63 -1.67 25.97 1.95
N LEU A 64 -0.43 25.65 2.29
CA LEU A 64 0.28 24.42 1.92
C LEU A 64 0.72 23.69 3.20
N ASN A 65 1.05 22.41 3.07
CA ASN A 65 1.83 21.72 4.08
C ASN A 65 3.30 22.14 3.98
N ALA A 66 3.92 22.43 5.11
CA ALA A 66 5.35 22.74 5.24
C ALA A 66 5.80 22.55 6.68
N LEU A 67 6.93 21.89 6.88
CA LEU A 67 7.53 21.64 8.18
C LEU A 67 9.06 21.73 8.06
N GLU A 68 9.72 22.38 9.04
CA GLU A 68 11.18 22.54 9.07
C GLU A 68 11.74 23.23 7.79
N ILE A 69 11.00 24.20 7.23
CA ILE A 69 11.35 24.98 6.02
C ILE A 69 11.57 26.45 6.41
N ASP A 70 12.73 26.99 6.04
CA ASP A 70 13.08 28.41 6.20
C ASP A 70 12.71 29.18 4.92
N PHE A 71 11.56 29.87 4.93
CA PHE A 71 11.09 30.64 3.78
C PHE A 71 11.90 31.94 3.58
N HIS A 72 12.22 32.26 2.30
CA HIS A 72 12.86 33.50 1.90
C HIS A 72 11.86 34.40 1.16
N ASP A 73 11.64 34.18 -0.12
CA ASP A 73 10.69 34.93 -0.94
C ASP A 73 9.50 34.06 -1.34
N VAL A 74 8.30 34.63 -1.16
CA VAL A 74 7.06 34.00 -1.61
C VAL A 74 6.25 35.00 -2.39
N THR A 75 5.98 34.70 -3.66
CA THR A 75 5.19 35.54 -4.55
C THR A 75 4.11 34.74 -5.26
N VAL A 76 3.00 35.39 -5.59
CA VAL A 76 1.95 34.82 -6.44
C VAL A 76 1.69 35.73 -7.64
N THR A 77 1.55 35.11 -8.80
CA THR A 77 1.05 35.80 -10.02
C THR A 77 -0.33 35.23 -10.35
N ALA A 78 -1.35 36.10 -10.32
CA ALA A 78 -2.73 35.75 -10.65
C ALA A 78 -3.43 36.94 -11.29
N GLY A 79 -4.26 36.70 -12.32
CA GLY A 79 -4.93 37.78 -13.08
C GLY A 79 -3.99 38.81 -13.68
N GLY A 80 -2.76 38.42 -14.02
CA GLY A 80 -1.73 39.33 -14.59
C GLY A 80 -1.03 40.24 -13.58
N GLN A 81 -1.27 40.06 -12.28
CA GLN A 81 -0.61 40.83 -11.19
C GLN A 81 0.22 39.90 -10.31
N THR A 82 1.41 40.39 -9.92
CA THR A 82 2.28 39.72 -8.97
C THR A 82 2.19 40.39 -7.60
N GLN A 83 2.09 39.61 -6.53
CA GLN A 83 2.07 40.08 -5.15
C GLN A 83 3.03 39.26 -4.30
N THR A 84 3.69 39.90 -3.34
CA THR A 84 4.48 39.21 -2.32
C THR A 84 3.57 38.78 -1.16
N ALA A 85 3.79 37.59 -0.62
CA ALA A 85 3.05 37.06 0.49
C ALA A 85 3.61 37.52 1.85
N LYS A 86 2.71 37.57 2.84
CA LYS A 86 3.09 37.46 4.25
C LYS A 86 3.00 36.01 4.64
N VAL A 87 4.10 35.42 5.07
CA VAL A 87 4.19 34.01 5.46
C VAL A 87 3.85 33.86 6.94
N SER A 88 3.00 32.90 7.27
CA SER A 88 2.71 32.46 8.64
C SER A 88 2.77 30.94 8.70
N THR A 89 3.54 30.38 9.63
CA THR A 89 3.71 28.94 9.84
C THR A 89 2.93 28.46 11.05
N ASP A 90 2.36 27.28 10.97
CA ASP A 90 1.72 26.55 12.06
C ASP A 90 2.42 25.19 12.19
N GLU A 91 3.43 25.11 13.04
CA GLU A 91 4.22 23.90 13.25
C GLU A 91 3.37 22.73 13.78
N LYS A 92 2.33 23.02 14.57
CA LYS A 92 1.47 22.00 15.16
C LYS A 92 0.66 21.26 14.08
N ASN A 93 0.17 21.99 13.07
CA ASN A 93 -0.59 21.45 11.95
C ASN A 93 0.27 21.23 10.72
N GLU A 94 1.58 21.50 10.80
CA GLU A 94 2.57 21.32 9.72
C GLU A 94 2.15 22.08 8.45
N MET A 95 1.73 23.35 8.60
CA MET A 95 1.19 24.17 7.52
C MET A 95 1.89 25.54 7.45
N ALA A 96 1.96 26.07 6.22
CA ALA A 96 2.31 27.45 5.96
C ALA A 96 1.16 28.14 5.22
N THR A 97 0.75 29.31 5.69
CA THR A 97 -0.28 30.16 5.08
C THR A 97 0.35 31.40 4.49
N PHE A 98 0.14 31.61 3.22
CA PHE A 98 0.58 32.78 2.45
C PHE A 98 -0.58 33.76 2.28
N THR A 99 -0.46 34.97 2.88
CA THR A 99 -1.49 36.00 2.86
C THR A 99 -1.08 37.13 1.92
N PHE A 100 -1.97 37.54 1.04
CA PHE A 100 -1.78 38.58 0.03
C PHE A 100 -2.63 39.82 0.34
N ASP A 101 -2.08 41.01 0.09
CA ASP A 101 -2.76 42.27 0.41
C ASP A 101 -4.02 42.49 -0.47
N LYS A 102 -4.00 42.04 -1.71
CA LYS A 102 -5.14 42.12 -2.64
C LYS A 102 -5.69 40.72 -2.92
N GLN A 103 -7.01 40.64 -3.05
CA GLN A 103 -7.70 39.40 -3.39
C GLN A 103 -7.22 38.86 -4.74
N LEU A 104 -6.84 37.60 -4.78
CA LEU A 104 -6.51 36.85 -5.98
C LEU A 104 -7.82 36.44 -6.67
N PRO A 105 -7.95 36.60 -7.99
CA PRO A 105 -9.12 36.12 -8.71
C PRO A 105 -9.16 34.59 -8.77
N ALA A 106 -10.35 34.03 -8.94
CA ALA A 106 -10.49 32.62 -9.28
C ALA A 106 -9.82 32.30 -10.63
N GLY A 107 -9.33 31.07 -10.80
CA GLY A 107 -8.67 30.59 -12.01
C GLY A 107 -7.20 30.29 -11.82
N ALA A 108 -6.41 30.41 -12.88
CA ALA A 108 -4.99 30.07 -12.87
C ALA A 108 -4.17 31.05 -12.03
N ALA A 109 -3.28 30.50 -11.19
CA ALA A 109 -2.29 31.24 -10.43
C ALA A 109 -0.95 30.51 -10.48
N LYS A 110 0.14 31.25 -10.29
CA LYS A 110 1.51 30.73 -10.20
C LYS A 110 2.10 31.20 -8.87
N LEU A 111 2.35 30.26 -7.97
CA LEU A 111 3.00 30.50 -6.68
C LEU A 111 4.48 30.18 -6.82
N HIS A 112 5.36 31.12 -6.50
CA HIS A 112 6.80 30.95 -6.49
C HIS A 112 7.33 31.10 -5.08
N ILE A 113 8.18 30.17 -4.65
CA ILE A 113 8.71 30.07 -3.29
C ILE A 113 10.20 29.79 -3.37
N THR A 114 11.01 30.57 -2.66
CA THR A 114 12.40 30.22 -2.37
C THR A 114 12.58 29.94 -0.88
N TYR A 115 13.37 28.94 -0.57
CA TYR A 115 13.52 28.47 0.81
C TYR A 115 14.84 27.73 1.03
N THR A 116 15.21 27.53 2.28
CA THR A 116 16.26 26.59 2.69
C THR A 116 15.64 25.46 3.51
N GLY A 117 16.02 24.23 3.19
CA GLY A 117 15.68 23.03 3.95
C GLY A 117 16.93 22.35 4.52
N HIS A 118 16.71 21.41 5.44
CA HIS A 118 17.77 20.72 6.15
C HIS A 118 17.83 19.24 5.75
N LEU A 119 19.04 18.73 5.48
CA LEU A 119 19.28 17.30 5.33
C LEU A 119 19.35 16.69 6.74
N ASN A 120 18.22 16.23 7.23
CA ASN A 120 18.08 15.68 8.56
C ASN A 120 18.66 14.25 8.66
N ASP A 121 18.69 13.68 9.87
CA ASP A 121 19.11 12.31 10.19
C ASP A 121 17.93 11.41 10.63
N LYS A 122 16.69 11.85 10.36
CA LYS A 122 15.46 11.15 10.78
C LYS A 122 14.96 10.14 9.73
N LEU A 123 15.63 10.02 8.58
CA LEU A 123 15.27 9.17 7.44
C LEU A 123 13.91 9.53 6.81
N ARG A 124 13.55 10.82 6.79
CA ARG A 124 12.29 11.37 6.30
C ARG A 124 12.50 12.66 5.52
N GLY A 125 11.64 12.94 4.54
CA GLY A 125 11.81 14.08 3.64
C GLY A 125 13.08 13.93 2.82
N PHE A 126 13.87 15.00 2.66
CA PHE A 126 15.25 14.92 2.21
C PHE A 126 16.17 14.73 3.42
N TYR A 127 16.91 13.63 3.45
CA TYR A 127 17.76 13.30 4.57
C TYR A 127 19.18 12.93 4.15
N LEU A 128 20.09 12.98 5.13
CA LEU A 128 21.49 12.65 4.97
C LEU A 128 21.74 11.17 5.29
N SER A 129 22.25 10.43 4.32
CA SER A 129 22.82 9.11 4.53
C SER A 129 24.33 9.13 4.31
N THR A 130 25.06 8.15 4.85
CA THR A 130 26.52 8.10 4.74
C THR A 130 27.05 6.70 4.46
N TYR A 131 28.05 6.61 3.58
CA TYR A 131 28.76 5.37 3.32
C TYR A 131 30.27 5.63 3.20
N LYS A 132 31.09 4.99 4.03
CA LYS A 132 32.54 5.15 4.05
C LYS A 132 33.02 6.62 4.05
N GLY A 133 32.28 7.48 4.76
CA GLY A 133 32.60 8.91 4.89
C GLY A 133 32.07 9.79 3.75
N LYS A 134 31.52 9.23 2.68
CA LYS A 134 30.81 9.97 1.64
C LYS A 134 29.36 10.22 2.08
N LYS A 135 28.88 11.43 1.87
CA LYS A 135 27.49 11.85 2.12
C LYS A 135 26.60 11.61 0.89
N TYR A 136 25.37 11.25 1.15
CA TYR A 136 24.32 11.05 0.15
C TYR A 136 23.06 11.80 0.58
N LEU A 137 22.37 12.42 -0.36
CA LEU A 137 20.98 12.84 -0.17
C LEU A 137 20.09 11.68 -0.59
N VAL A 138 19.13 11.34 0.24
CA VAL A 138 18.08 10.36 -0.05
C VAL A 138 16.72 10.96 0.30
N SER A 139 15.70 10.61 -0.44
CA SER A 139 14.31 11.01 -0.16
C SER A 139 13.51 9.87 0.45
N GLN A 140 12.62 10.21 1.42
CA GLN A 140 11.50 9.39 1.87
C GLN A 140 10.32 10.30 2.20
N MET A 141 9.29 10.27 1.36
CA MET A 141 8.18 11.22 1.45
C MET A 141 6.89 10.60 2.00
N GLU A 142 6.77 9.29 1.97
CA GLU A 142 5.59 8.62 2.52
C GLU A 142 5.66 8.53 4.06
N SER A 143 4.56 8.78 4.72
CA SER A 143 3.22 9.11 4.19
C SER A 143 3.04 10.63 3.94
N THR A 144 3.54 11.48 4.82
CA THR A 144 3.30 12.93 4.85
C THR A 144 4.59 13.72 5.06
N ASP A 145 5.70 13.26 4.47
CA ASP A 145 7.03 13.86 4.66
C ASP A 145 7.53 14.66 3.45
N ALA A 146 6.74 14.78 2.36
CA ALA A 146 7.08 15.71 1.28
C ALA A 146 7.15 17.15 1.80
N ARG A 147 6.31 17.52 2.78
CA ARG A 147 6.30 18.82 3.47
C ARG A 147 7.58 19.19 4.22
N VAL A 148 8.45 18.21 4.51
CA VAL A 148 9.77 18.43 5.12
C VAL A 148 10.84 18.72 4.05
N ALA A 149 10.56 18.36 2.80
CA ALA A 149 11.46 18.54 1.66
C ALA A 149 11.11 19.78 0.84
N PHE A 150 9.82 20.02 0.60
CA PHE A 150 9.32 21.17 -0.16
C PHE A 150 7.89 21.52 0.25
N PRO A 151 7.51 22.81 0.26
CA PRO A 151 6.14 23.23 0.52
C PRO A 151 5.20 22.63 -0.52
N SER A 152 4.15 21.92 -0.09
CA SER A 152 3.32 21.14 -1.03
C SER A 152 1.86 20.98 -0.58
N PHE A 153 1.00 20.62 -1.52
CA PHE A 153 -0.30 20.03 -1.22
C PHE A 153 -0.09 18.55 -0.90
N ASP A 154 0.41 18.28 0.32
CA ASP A 154 0.92 16.97 0.74
C ASP A 154 -0.21 16.04 1.24
N GLU A 155 -1.17 15.82 0.36
CA GLU A 155 -2.26 14.86 0.51
C GLU A 155 -2.37 14.00 -0.76
N PRO A 156 -2.69 12.70 -0.67
CA PRO A 156 -2.65 11.79 -1.82
C PRO A 156 -3.54 12.23 -3.00
N SER A 157 -4.64 12.93 -2.71
CA SER A 157 -5.60 13.39 -3.72
C SER A 157 -5.16 14.61 -4.54
N TYR A 158 -4.11 15.31 -4.11
CA TYR A 158 -3.58 16.47 -4.84
C TYR A 158 -2.49 16.05 -5.85
N LYS A 159 -2.84 15.19 -6.80
CA LYS A 159 -1.91 14.77 -7.85
C LYS A 159 -1.55 15.92 -8.78
N ALA A 160 -0.26 16.04 -9.10
CA ALA A 160 0.30 16.99 -10.06
C ALA A 160 1.44 16.35 -10.84
N THR A 161 1.93 17.04 -11.87
CA THR A 161 3.19 16.70 -12.55
C THR A 161 4.36 17.44 -11.91
N PHE A 162 5.57 16.85 -11.98
CA PHE A 162 6.77 17.41 -11.37
C PHE A 162 7.92 17.49 -12.37
N ASP A 163 8.51 18.69 -12.50
CA ASP A 163 9.82 18.92 -13.11
C ASP A 163 10.85 19.01 -12.00
N MET A 164 11.78 18.06 -11.95
CA MET A 164 12.86 18.05 -10.96
C MET A 164 14.16 18.56 -11.60
N THR A 165 14.86 19.46 -10.91
CA THR A 165 16.21 19.92 -11.24
C THR A 165 17.09 19.78 -9.99
N ALA A 166 18.23 19.13 -10.10
CA ALA A 166 19.21 19.02 -9.02
C ALA A 166 20.50 19.78 -9.39
N ILE A 167 20.97 20.64 -8.50
CA ILE A 167 22.29 21.29 -8.58
C ILE A 167 23.18 20.61 -7.54
N ILE A 168 24.17 19.84 -8.02
CA ILE A 168 24.94 18.90 -7.21
C ILE A 168 26.43 19.04 -7.44
N ASP A 169 27.24 18.51 -6.51
CA ASP A 169 28.70 18.59 -6.59
C ASP A 169 29.23 17.79 -7.77
N LYS A 170 30.29 18.28 -8.39
CA LYS A 170 30.94 17.63 -9.53
C LYS A 170 31.41 16.22 -9.13
N GLY A 171 30.99 15.22 -9.89
CA GLY A 171 31.30 13.80 -9.68
C GLY A 171 30.20 13.02 -8.94
N ASP A 172 29.20 13.68 -8.39
CA ASP A 172 27.99 13.03 -7.89
C ASP A 172 27.00 12.77 -9.05
N VAL A 173 26.10 11.86 -8.84
CA VAL A 173 25.01 11.47 -9.75
C VAL A 173 23.69 11.71 -9.04
N ALA A 174 22.75 12.36 -9.69
CA ALA A 174 21.39 12.47 -9.22
C ALA A 174 20.49 11.46 -9.94
N ILE A 175 19.55 10.85 -9.20
CA ILE A 175 18.49 9.98 -9.72
C ILE A 175 17.16 10.51 -9.18
N SER A 176 16.14 10.59 -10.06
CA SER A 176 14.80 11.03 -9.72
C SER A 176 13.75 10.21 -10.49
N ASN A 177 12.46 10.52 -10.37
CA ASN A 177 11.35 9.84 -11.04
C ASN A 177 11.51 9.78 -12.57
N GLY A 178 11.86 10.89 -13.20
CA GLY A 178 12.09 10.99 -14.65
C GLY A 178 13.49 10.56 -15.08
N GLU A 179 13.69 10.43 -16.40
CA GLU A 179 15.02 10.26 -16.98
C GLU A 179 15.76 11.60 -17.06
N VAL A 180 17.11 11.56 -17.07
CA VAL A 180 17.93 12.75 -17.24
C VAL A 180 17.77 13.28 -18.66
N VAL A 181 17.30 14.52 -18.81
CA VAL A 181 17.16 15.20 -20.10
C VAL A 181 18.31 16.15 -20.40
N SER A 182 18.98 16.66 -19.36
CA SER A 182 20.22 17.43 -19.52
C SER A 182 21.09 17.37 -18.27
N ASP A 183 22.39 17.40 -18.48
CA ASP A 183 23.43 17.55 -17.45
C ASP A 183 24.43 18.58 -17.95
N THR A 184 24.48 19.74 -17.30
CA THR A 184 25.24 20.91 -17.76
C THR A 184 26.06 21.51 -16.62
N PRO A 185 27.18 22.21 -16.90
CA PRO A 185 27.89 22.93 -15.86
C PRO A 185 26.98 23.86 -15.06
N GLY A 186 27.09 23.82 -13.75
CA GLY A 186 26.37 24.63 -12.79
C GLY A 186 27.25 25.72 -12.16
N PRO A 187 26.79 26.37 -11.08
CA PRO A 187 27.55 27.38 -10.37
C PRO A 187 28.74 26.78 -9.62
N GLY A 188 29.90 27.41 -9.68
CA GLY A 188 31.13 26.96 -9.00
C GLY A 188 31.58 25.57 -9.47
N ASP A 189 31.86 24.68 -8.52
CA ASP A 189 32.24 23.28 -8.78
C ASP A 189 31.05 22.31 -8.84
N LYS A 190 29.86 22.82 -9.21
CA LYS A 190 28.64 22.01 -9.35
C LYS A 190 28.26 21.80 -10.81
N HIS A 191 27.31 20.90 -11.01
CA HIS A 191 26.61 20.75 -12.28
C HIS A 191 25.08 20.68 -12.05
N THR A 192 24.32 20.94 -13.08
CA THR A 192 22.86 21.00 -13.03
C THR A 192 22.28 19.87 -13.85
N VAL A 193 21.59 18.96 -13.16
CA VAL A 193 20.90 17.80 -13.75
C VAL A 193 19.40 18.10 -13.81
N LYS A 194 18.82 18.05 -15.00
CA LYS A 194 17.37 18.18 -15.21
C LYS A 194 16.78 16.86 -15.62
N PHE A 195 15.61 16.56 -15.06
CA PHE A 195 14.86 15.34 -15.35
C PHE A 195 13.64 15.66 -16.23
N SER A 196 13.15 14.64 -16.92
CA SER A 196 11.87 14.71 -17.64
C SER A 196 10.72 14.86 -16.65
N THR A 197 9.66 15.54 -17.09
CA THR A 197 8.43 15.69 -16.31
C THR A 197 7.87 14.35 -15.89
N SER A 198 7.48 14.22 -14.61
CA SER A 198 6.84 13.03 -14.09
C SER A 198 5.43 12.83 -14.68
N PRO A 199 4.87 11.64 -14.64
CA PRO A 199 3.43 11.47 -14.77
C PRO A 199 2.70 12.28 -13.68
N LYS A 200 1.37 12.41 -13.80
CA LYS A 200 0.55 13.03 -12.77
C LYS A 200 0.47 12.08 -11.56
N MET A 201 1.10 12.45 -10.45
CA MET A 201 1.28 11.64 -9.25
C MET A 201 1.13 12.45 -7.97
N SER A 202 1.00 11.76 -6.84
CA SER A 202 0.94 12.35 -5.51
C SER A 202 2.33 12.80 -5.03
N SER A 203 2.40 13.78 -4.11
CA SER A 203 3.65 14.34 -3.58
C SER A 203 4.53 13.30 -2.90
N TYR A 204 3.94 12.30 -2.23
CA TYR A 204 4.69 11.28 -1.51
C TYR A 204 5.53 10.36 -2.42
N LEU A 205 5.26 10.35 -3.73
CA LEU A 205 6.00 9.57 -4.73
C LEU A 205 7.22 10.30 -5.30
N VAL A 206 7.43 11.57 -4.95
CA VAL A 206 8.58 12.34 -5.44
C VAL A 206 9.87 11.75 -4.89
N ALA A 207 10.81 11.46 -5.77
CA ALA A 207 12.12 10.93 -5.43
C ALA A 207 13.26 11.84 -5.89
N LEU A 208 14.26 11.97 -5.06
CA LEU A 208 15.57 12.49 -5.41
C LEU A 208 16.64 11.81 -4.57
N THR A 209 17.63 11.20 -5.23
CA THR A 209 18.84 10.71 -4.55
C THR A 209 20.07 11.31 -5.20
N VAL A 210 21.06 11.69 -4.39
CA VAL A 210 22.33 12.29 -4.86
C VAL A 210 23.52 11.63 -4.15
N GLY A 211 24.50 11.22 -4.93
CA GLY A 211 25.74 10.59 -4.45
C GLY A 211 26.56 10.01 -5.59
N ASP A 212 27.59 9.22 -5.27
CA ASP A 212 28.47 8.60 -6.27
C ASP A 212 27.95 7.24 -6.79
N TRP A 213 26.66 7.18 -7.07
CA TRP A 213 25.94 5.97 -7.48
C TRP A 213 26.59 5.21 -8.63
N LYS A 214 26.60 3.87 -8.53
CA LYS A 214 27.00 2.94 -9.58
C LYS A 214 25.85 2.04 -9.97
N CYS A 215 25.47 2.07 -11.24
CA CYS A 215 24.31 1.34 -11.74
C CYS A 215 24.72 0.29 -12.77
N ILE A 216 24.11 -0.90 -12.68
CA ILE A 216 24.04 -1.84 -13.80
C ILE A 216 22.64 -1.72 -14.42
N SER A 217 22.52 -1.93 -15.72
CA SER A 217 21.26 -1.71 -16.44
C SER A 217 21.06 -2.70 -17.57
N ASP A 218 19.81 -3.01 -17.86
CA ASP A 218 19.40 -3.76 -19.05
C ASP A 218 18.03 -3.24 -19.53
N LYS A 219 17.45 -3.83 -20.56
CA LYS A 219 16.14 -3.43 -21.10
C LYS A 219 15.17 -4.60 -21.12
N THR A 220 13.91 -4.33 -20.80
CA THR A 220 12.77 -5.21 -21.01
C THR A 220 11.56 -4.40 -21.49
N ASP A 221 10.81 -4.89 -22.48
CA ASP A 221 9.61 -4.25 -23.06
C ASP A 221 9.79 -2.77 -23.47
N GLY A 222 11.03 -2.39 -23.82
CA GLY A 222 11.37 -1.00 -24.20
C GLY A 222 11.78 -0.11 -23.04
N VAL A 223 11.60 -0.56 -21.80
CA VAL A 223 11.95 0.16 -20.56
C VAL A 223 13.40 -0.15 -20.16
N LYS A 224 14.19 0.88 -19.82
CA LYS A 224 15.50 0.71 -19.20
C LYS A 224 15.30 0.39 -17.72
N VAL A 225 15.71 -0.81 -17.30
CA VAL A 225 15.71 -1.21 -15.88
C VAL A 225 17.13 -1.13 -15.34
N SER A 226 17.31 -0.46 -14.19
CA SER A 226 18.61 -0.31 -13.55
C SER A 226 18.55 -0.77 -12.09
N VAL A 227 19.69 -1.22 -11.57
CA VAL A 227 19.94 -1.40 -10.14
C VAL A 227 21.15 -0.58 -9.77
N CYS A 228 20.98 0.39 -8.87
CA CYS A 228 21.96 1.36 -8.45
C CYS A 228 22.41 1.12 -7.01
N THR A 229 23.72 1.19 -6.76
CA THR A 229 24.33 0.89 -5.46
C THR A 229 25.40 1.94 -5.11
N VAL A 230 25.81 1.96 -3.86
CA VAL A 230 27.08 2.59 -3.48
C VAL A 230 28.27 1.86 -4.14
N PRO A 231 29.42 2.53 -4.38
CA PRO A 231 30.57 1.90 -5.03
C PRO A 231 31.08 0.65 -4.31
N GLY A 232 31.34 -0.41 -5.09
CA GLY A 232 31.88 -1.69 -4.63
C GLY A 232 30.83 -2.74 -4.26
N LYS A 233 29.53 -2.50 -4.52
CA LYS A 233 28.43 -3.45 -4.32
C LYS A 233 27.75 -3.88 -5.63
N GLU A 234 28.27 -3.48 -6.78
CA GLU A 234 27.67 -3.69 -8.10
C GLU A 234 27.49 -5.19 -8.43
N ASN A 235 28.37 -6.05 -7.89
CA ASN A 235 28.28 -7.50 -8.06
C ASN A 235 27.07 -8.14 -7.37
N MET A 236 26.43 -7.43 -6.43
CA MET A 236 25.22 -7.89 -5.72
C MET A 236 23.91 -7.45 -6.43
N ALA A 237 24.03 -6.69 -7.50
CA ALA A 237 22.89 -6.09 -8.21
C ALA A 237 22.34 -6.96 -9.36
N GLN A 238 23.03 -8.06 -9.75
CA GLN A 238 22.64 -8.86 -10.92
C GLN A 238 21.31 -9.59 -10.71
N PHE A 239 21.15 -10.27 -9.57
CA PHE A 239 19.90 -10.98 -9.25
C PHE A 239 18.69 -10.02 -9.17
N PRO A 240 18.76 -8.87 -8.48
CA PRO A 240 17.68 -7.86 -8.51
C PRO A 240 17.35 -7.36 -9.91
N LEU A 241 18.34 -7.14 -10.77
CA LEU A 241 18.11 -6.70 -12.14
C LEU A 241 17.32 -7.72 -12.96
N GLU A 242 17.67 -9.00 -12.84
CA GLU A 242 16.98 -10.10 -13.51
C GLU A 242 15.53 -10.25 -13.01
N ALA A 243 15.32 -10.18 -11.68
CA ALA A 243 13.99 -10.20 -11.07
C ALA A 243 13.13 -9.04 -11.57
N SER A 244 13.65 -7.80 -11.50
CA SER A 244 12.92 -6.60 -11.93
C SER A 244 12.50 -6.65 -13.40
N LYS A 245 13.37 -7.14 -14.30
CA LYS A 245 13.04 -7.32 -15.71
C LYS A 245 11.92 -8.34 -15.92
N SER A 246 11.99 -9.47 -15.23
CA SER A 246 10.96 -10.51 -15.30
C SER A 246 9.62 -10.02 -14.78
N PHE A 247 9.62 -9.31 -13.66
CA PHE A 247 8.40 -8.82 -13.02
C PHE A 247 7.74 -7.69 -13.81
N LEU A 248 8.50 -6.77 -14.40
CA LEU A 248 7.96 -5.73 -15.27
C LEU A 248 7.21 -6.34 -16.47
N HIS A 249 7.81 -7.34 -17.12
CA HIS A 249 7.17 -8.07 -18.21
C HIS A 249 5.88 -8.77 -17.76
N TYR A 250 5.91 -9.39 -16.58
CA TYR A 250 4.74 -10.03 -16.00
C TYR A 250 3.60 -9.05 -15.75
N TYR A 251 3.88 -7.92 -15.10
CA TYR A 251 2.88 -6.89 -14.76
C TYR A 251 2.26 -6.24 -15.98
N ASP A 252 3.07 -5.88 -16.97
CA ASP A 252 2.60 -5.36 -18.27
C ASP A 252 1.58 -6.31 -18.91
N SER A 253 1.84 -7.62 -18.82
CA SER A 253 0.98 -8.66 -19.38
C SER A 253 -0.26 -8.91 -18.53
N TYR A 254 -0.11 -8.95 -17.20
CA TYR A 254 -1.20 -9.25 -16.28
C TYR A 254 -2.23 -8.13 -16.25
N TYR A 255 -1.78 -6.88 -16.03
CA TYR A 255 -2.70 -5.74 -15.97
C TYR A 255 -3.21 -5.31 -17.35
N GLY A 256 -2.51 -5.64 -18.43
CA GLY A 256 -2.85 -5.17 -19.77
C GLY A 256 -2.77 -3.65 -19.92
N ILE A 257 -2.03 -3.00 -19.02
CA ILE A 257 -1.70 -1.58 -18.99
C ILE A 257 -0.18 -1.49 -18.91
N LYS A 258 0.44 -0.92 -19.95
CA LYS A 258 1.90 -0.81 -20.03
C LYS A 258 2.43 0.14 -18.97
N TYR A 259 3.59 -0.21 -18.40
CA TYR A 259 4.35 0.71 -17.57
C TYR A 259 4.64 2.02 -18.32
N PRO A 260 4.31 3.18 -17.74
CA PRO A 260 4.24 4.42 -18.53
C PRO A 260 5.58 5.17 -18.69
N LEU A 261 6.62 4.79 -17.93
CA LEU A 261 7.90 5.51 -17.93
C LEU A 261 8.95 4.79 -18.80
N PRO A 262 9.91 5.53 -19.39
CA PRO A 262 10.96 4.93 -20.23
C PRO A 262 12.05 4.22 -19.40
N LYS A 263 12.07 4.43 -18.09
CA LYS A 263 13.03 3.84 -17.15
C LYS A 263 12.38 3.38 -15.86
N LEU A 264 13.02 2.42 -15.20
CA LEU A 264 12.75 1.98 -13.83
C LEU A 264 14.08 1.76 -13.12
N ASP A 265 14.40 2.60 -12.15
CA ASP A 265 15.62 2.47 -11.35
C ASP A 265 15.26 1.88 -9.98
N ASN A 266 16.00 0.83 -9.56
CA ASN A 266 15.96 0.28 -8.21
C ASN A 266 17.23 0.74 -7.49
N ILE A 267 17.10 1.48 -6.40
CA ILE A 267 18.20 2.22 -5.78
C ILE A 267 18.43 1.68 -4.37
N ALA A 268 19.54 0.98 -4.16
CA ALA A 268 19.95 0.49 -2.83
C ALA A 268 20.67 1.61 -2.06
N VAL A 269 20.02 2.12 -1.02
CA VAL A 269 20.58 3.21 -0.20
C VAL A 269 21.14 2.69 1.13
N PRO A 270 22.21 3.32 1.67
CA PRO A 270 22.86 2.83 2.89
C PRO A 270 21.95 2.78 4.11
N ASP A 271 21.13 3.81 4.29
CA ASP A 271 20.23 3.96 5.44
C ASP A 271 18.81 4.21 4.94
N PHE A 272 17.87 3.35 5.32
CA PHE A 272 16.45 3.47 5.00
C PHE A 272 15.59 2.88 6.12
N GLN A 273 14.52 3.57 6.52
CA GLN A 273 13.71 3.15 7.67
C GLN A 273 12.86 1.92 7.35
N ALA A 274 12.20 1.91 6.20
CA ALA A 274 11.38 0.79 5.70
C ALA A 274 12.23 -0.26 4.97
N GLY A 275 11.58 -1.26 4.39
CA GLY A 275 12.19 -2.20 3.44
C GLY A 275 12.50 -1.52 2.11
N ALA A 276 11.49 -0.87 1.55
CA ALA A 276 11.58 -0.10 0.31
C ALA A 276 10.47 0.97 0.25
N MET A 277 10.41 1.69 -0.88
CA MET A 277 9.44 2.72 -1.21
C MET A 277 9.26 2.79 -2.71
N GLU A 278 8.03 2.74 -3.16
CA GLU A 278 7.59 2.60 -4.55
C GLU A 278 7.75 3.84 -5.44
N ASN A 279 8.50 4.85 -5.08
CA ASN A 279 8.63 6.10 -5.84
C ASN A 279 8.60 5.87 -7.37
N TRP A 280 7.63 6.44 -8.06
CA TRP A 280 7.34 6.12 -9.47
C TRP A 280 8.57 6.30 -10.37
N GLY A 281 9.07 5.20 -10.92
CA GLY A 281 10.25 5.18 -11.78
C GLY A 281 11.62 5.20 -11.08
N ALA A 282 11.66 5.35 -9.74
CA ALA A 282 12.90 5.44 -8.95
C ALA A 282 12.69 4.81 -7.56
N ILE A 283 12.42 3.51 -7.52
CA ILE A 283 12.13 2.75 -6.31
C ILE A 283 13.36 2.74 -5.40
N ILE A 284 13.19 3.16 -4.14
CA ILE A 284 14.27 3.23 -3.16
C ILE A 284 14.18 2.04 -2.21
N TYR A 285 15.30 1.37 -1.97
CA TYR A 285 15.38 0.19 -1.13
C TYR A 285 16.44 0.35 -0.04
N ARG A 286 16.17 -0.19 1.13
CA ARG A 286 17.22 -0.56 2.06
C ARG A 286 18.15 -1.56 1.36
N GLU A 287 19.47 -1.42 1.48
CA GLU A 287 20.43 -2.32 0.81
C GLU A 287 20.13 -3.80 1.05
N THR A 288 19.74 -4.18 2.28
CA THR A 288 19.47 -5.57 2.65
C THR A 288 18.16 -6.13 2.06
N ALA A 289 17.30 -5.27 1.55
CA ALA A 289 16.05 -5.65 0.91
C ALA A 289 16.18 -5.78 -0.62
N LEU A 290 17.31 -5.34 -1.19
CA LEU A 290 17.55 -5.41 -2.64
C LEU A 290 18.81 -6.20 -2.99
N LEU A 291 19.95 -5.92 -2.33
CA LEU A 291 21.25 -6.44 -2.75
C LEU A 291 21.50 -7.84 -2.17
N ILE A 292 21.96 -8.75 -3.02
CA ILE A 292 22.22 -10.13 -2.60
C ILE A 292 23.39 -10.74 -3.38
N ASP A 293 24.26 -11.47 -2.69
CA ASP A 293 25.24 -12.33 -3.36
C ASP A 293 24.56 -13.64 -3.80
N ASP A 294 24.21 -13.70 -5.07
CA ASP A 294 23.51 -14.85 -5.67
C ASP A 294 24.25 -16.18 -5.52
N LYS A 295 25.57 -16.17 -5.34
CA LYS A 295 26.40 -17.38 -5.23
C LYS A 295 26.33 -18.03 -3.84
N THR A 296 26.13 -17.22 -2.81
CA THR A 296 26.22 -17.66 -1.40
C THR A 296 24.90 -17.59 -0.66
N ALA A 297 23.92 -16.88 -1.17
CA ALA A 297 22.63 -16.68 -0.51
C ALA A 297 21.74 -17.94 -0.54
N SER A 298 20.99 -18.16 0.54
CA SER A 298 19.94 -19.18 0.61
C SER A 298 18.78 -18.88 -0.34
N VAL A 299 17.95 -19.88 -0.62
CA VAL A 299 16.71 -19.69 -1.39
C VAL A 299 15.79 -18.70 -0.68
N ASP A 300 15.61 -18.82 0.63
CA ASP A 300 14.74 -17.93 1.41
C ASP A 300 15.21 -16.46 1.35
N ALA A 301 16.52 -16.21 1.41
CA ALA A 301 17.05 -14.86 1.27
C ALA A 301 16.81 -14.28 -0.14
N LYS A 302 16.93 -15.12 -1.19
CA LYS A 302 16.62 -14.73 -2.57
C LYS A 302 15.13 -14.47 -2.75
N GLN A 303 14.29 -15.28 -2.15
CA GLN A 303 12.84 -15.11 -2.18
C GLN A 303 12.44 -13.80 -1.50
N ASN A 304 12.96 -13.51 -0.32
CA ASN A 304 12.68 -12.24 0.38
C ASN A 304 13.04 -11.01 -0.46
N VAL A 305 14.19 -11.04 -1.16
CA VAL A 305 14.57 -9.95 -2.09
C VAL A 305 13.62 -9.89 -3.28
N ALA A 306 13.27 -11.03 -3.88
CA ALA A 306 12.33 -11.08 -5.00
C ALA A 306 10.93 -10.60 -4.59
N ASP A 307 10.44 -11.00 -3.41
CA ASP A 307 9.15 -10.58 -2.88
C ASP A 307 9.11 -9.05 -2.65
N THR A 308 10.17 -8.47 -2.08
CA THR A 308 10.26 -7.02 -1.92
C THR A 308 10.24 -6.31 -3.27
N ILE A 309 11.02 -6.78 -4.26
CA ILE A 309 11.02 -6.19 -5.61
C ILE A 309 9.64 -6.31 -6.26
N ALA A 310 8.98 -7.47 -6.13
CA ALA A 310 7.67 -7.69 -6.70
C ALA A 310 6.62 -6.77 -6.06
N HIS A 311 6.66 -6.58 -4.75
CA HIS A 311 5.80 -5.68 -4.01
C HIS A 311 5.93 -4.23 -4.51
N GLU A 312 7.14 -3.68 -4.48
CA GLU A 312 7.40 -2.29 -4.90
C GLU A 312 7.06 -2.05 -6.37
N MET A 313 7.28 -3.04 -7.21
CA MET A 313 6.93 -2.93 -8.62
C MET A 313 5.42 -3.03 -8.88
N ALA A 314 4.65 -3.75 -8.06
CA ALA A 314 3.20 -3.79 -8.15
C ALA A 314 2.57 -2.41 -7.87
N HIS A 315 3.18 -1.66 -6.97
CA HIS A 315 2.77 -0.28 -6.65
C HIS A 315 2.81 0.66 -7.85
N GLN A 316 3.63 0.39 -8.88
CA GLN A 316 3.67 1.23 -10.08
C GLN A 316 2.29 1.34 -10.77
N TRP A 317 1.37 0.41 -10.45
CA TRP A 317 -0.06 0.45 -10.82
C TRP A 317 -0.96 0.74 -9.62
N PHE A 318 -0.75 0.07 -8.47
CA PHE A 318 -1.54 0.25 -7.24
C PHE A 318 -0.77 1.13 -6.23
N GLY A 319 -1.01 2.41 -6.22
CA GLY A 319 -0.31 3.44 -5.47
C GLY A 319 0.11 4.60 -6.38
N ASP A 320 0.73 4.30 -7.51
CA ASP A 320 1.27 5.29 -8.43
C ASP A 320 0.26 5.69 -9.52
N LEU A 321 -0.11 4.74 -10.39
CA LEU A 321 -1.08 5.00 -11.45
C LEU A 321 -2.46 5.34 -10.85
N VAL A 322 -2.94 4.51 -9.94
CA VAL A 322 -4.16 4.72 -9.15
C VAL A 322 -3.78 4.76 -7.68
N THR A 323 -4.06 5.87 -7.01
CA THR A 323 -3.70 6.11 -5.61
C THR A 323 -4.94 6.15 -4.74
N ALA A 324 -4.90 5.67 -3.50
CA ALA A 324 -5.98 5.85 -2.54
C ALA A 324 -6.36 7.34 -2.42
N ALA A 325 -7.65 7.64 -2.32
CA ALA A 325 -8.15 9.01 -2.20
C ALA A 325 -7.71 9.68 -0.88
N TRP A 326 -7.59 8.87 0.17
CA TRP A 326 -7.05 9.26 1.46
C TRP A 326 -6.39 8.04 2.15
N TRP A 327 -5.60 8.29 3.15
CA TRP A 327 -4.82 7.29 3.89
C TRP A 327 -5.66 6.22 4.60
N ASP A 328 -6.93 6.49 4.92
CA ASP A 328 -7.85 5.50 5.51
C ASP A 328 -8.13 4.29 4.60
N ASP A 329 -7.88 4.45 3.29
CA ASP A 329 -7.92 3.38 2.28
C ASP A 329 -6.51 2.98 1.77
N ILE A 330 -5.43 3.20 2.55
CA ILE A 330 -4.05 2.83 2.14
C ILE A 330 -3.91 1.34 1.78
N TRP A 331 -4.78 0.49 2.27
CA TRP A 331 -4.84 -0.91 1.91
C TRP A 331 -5.07 -1.16 0.41
N LEU A 332 -5.65 -0.18 -0.32
CA LEU A 332 -5.76 -0.23 -1.79
C LEU A 332 -4.39 -0.17 -2.49
N ASN A 333 -3.40 0.40 -1.84
CA ASN A 333 -2.01 0.35 -2.29
C ASN A 333 -1.35 -0.92 -1.72
N GLU A 334 -1.21 -1.02 -0.42
CA GLU A 334 -0.41 -2.02 0.28
C GLU A 334 -0.96 -3.45 0.19
N GLY A 335 -2.26 -3.60 0.42
CA GLY A 335 -2.92 -4.91 0.33
C GLY A 335 -2.91 -5.47 -1.09
N PHE A 336 -3.01 -4.59 -2.11
CA PHE A 336 -2.90 -5.01 -3.51
C PHE A 336 -1.48 -5.37 -3.90
N ALA A 337 -0.49 -4.59 -3.50
CA ALA A 337 0.90 -4.90 -3.77
C ALA A 337 1.30 -6.23 -3.10
N THR A 338 0.87 -6.44 -1.86
CA THR A 338 1.09 -7.68 -1.11
C THR A 338 0.38 -8.87 -1.77
N TRP A 339 -0.90 -8.70 -2.17
CA TRP A 339 -1.64 -9.74 -2.90
C TRP A 339 -0.95 -10.11 -4.22
N MET A 340 -0.39 -9.13 -4.93
CA MET A 340 0.22 -9.34 -6.25
C MET A 340 1.64 -9.93 -6.17
N THR A 341 2.35 -9.73 -5.06
CA THR A 341 3.73 -10.19 -4.85
C THR A 341 3.99 -11.66 -5.25
N PRO A 342 3.21 -12.65 -4.83
CA PRO A 342 3.48 -14.05 -5.15
C PRO A 342 3.35 -14.41 -6.63
N HIS A 343 2.57 -13.67 -7.40
CA HIS A 343 2.25 -14.02 -8.79
C HIS A 343 3.46 -13.98 -9.73
N PRO A 344 4.22 -12.86 -9.87
CA PRO A 344 5.41 -12.83 -10.73
C PRO A 344 6.55 -13.69 -10.18
N VAL A 345 6.68 -13.81 -8.85
CA VAL A 345 7.71 -14.66 -8.24
C VAL A 345 7.47 -16.13 -8.56
N GLN A 346 6.22 -16.62 -8.44
CA GLN A 346 5.84 -17.98 -8.83
C GLN A 346 6.02 -18.23 -10.34
N ALA A 347 5.72 -17.24 -11.19
CA ALA A 347 5.92 -17.32 -12.62
C ALA A 347 7.41 -17.39 -13.00
N TRP A 348 8.27 -16.69 -12.26
CA TRP A 348 9.72 -16.65 -12.48
C TRP A 348 10.45 -17.85 -11.88
N LYS A 349 10.06 -18.28 -10.67
CA LYS A 349 10.69 -19.34 -9.87
C LYS A 349 9.64 -20.32 -9.35
N SER A 350 9.10 -21.13 -10.22
CA SER A 350 8.01 -22.07 -9.92
C SER A 350 8.35 -23.13 -8.85
N ASP A 351 9.65 -23.38 -8.63
CA ASP A 351 10.17 -24.33 -7.66
C ASP A 351 10.32 -23.78 -6.23
N TRP A 352 10.02 -22.47 -6.02
CA TRP A 352 10.15 -21.83 -4.71
C TRP A 352 8.94 -22.02 -3.78
N LEU A 353 7.92 -22.75 -4.23
CA LEU A 353 6.73 -23.07 -3.42
C LEU A 353 6.03 -21.84 -2.81
N VAL A 354 5.97 -20.75 -3.58
CA VAL A 354 5.47 -19.44 -3.14
C VAL A 354 4.04 -19.51 -2.55
N SER A 355 3.19 -20.41 -3.05
CA SER A 355 1.82 -20.61 -2.56
C SER A 355 1.75 -20.99 -1.07
N GLN A 356 2.74 -21.72 -0.58
CA GLN A 356 2.81 -22.08 0.85
C GLN A 356 3.03 -20.84 1.72
N GLY A 357 3.90 -19.91 1.27
CA GLY A 357 4.12 -18.61 1.92
C GLY A 357 2.83 -17.77 2.01
N VAL A 358 1.99 -17.80 0.97
CA VAL A 358 0.67 -17.12 0.99
C VAL A 358 -0.23 -17.67 2.09
N VAL A 359 -0.27 -19.00 2.28
CA VAL A 359 -1.09 -19.62 3.32
C VAL A 359 -0.52 -19.33 4.72
N GLU A 360 0.80 -19.32 4.88
CA GLU A 360 1.45 -18.92 6.13
C GLU A 360 1.15 -17.47 6.48
N GLN A 361 1.26 -16.55 5.51
CA GLN A 361 0.88 -15.14 5.67
C GLN A 361 -0.59 -14.99 6.10
N THR A 362 -1.51 -15.73 5.47
CA THR A 362 -2.93 -15.75 5.87
C THR A 362 -3.10 -16.25 7.32
N ASN A 363 -2.36 -17.28 7.74
CA ASN A 363 -2.40 -17.76 9.12
C ASN A 363 -1.88 -16.71 10.11
N HIS A 364 -0.84 -15.96 9.77
CA HIS A 364 -0.33 -14.83 10.57
C HIS A 364 -1.38 -13.72 10.68
N ALA A 365 -1.94 -13.29 9.55
CA ALA A 365 -3.01 -12.28 9.53
C ALA A 365 -4.22 -12.66 10.38
N LEU A 366 -4.69 -13.92 10.29
CA LEU A 366 -5.78 -14.44 11.11
C LEU A 366 -5.42 -14.48 12.61
N SER A 367 -4.14 -14.69 12.95
CA SER A 367 -3.67 -14.64 14.34
C SER A 367 -3.67 -13.23 14.88
N ASP A 368 -3.14 -12.28 14.13
CA ASP A 368 -3.07 -10.87 14.51
C ASP A 368 -4.46 -10.23 14.61
N ASP A 369 -5.39 -10.61 13.72
CA ASP A 369 -6.77 -10.13 13.70
C ASP A 369 -7.67 -10.75 14.79
N SER A 370 -7.15 -11.73 15.54
CA SER A 370 -7.90 -12.48 16.57
C SER A 370 -7.95 -11.81 17.94
N VAL A 371 -7.30 -10.66 18.13
CA VAL A 371 -7.29 -9.94 19.40
C VAL A 371 -8.51 -9.01 19.53
N GLN A 372 -8.90 -8.70 20.78
CA GLN A 372 -10.13 -7.97 21.06
C GLN A 372 -10.15 -6.56 20.45
N ASN A 373 -9.04 -5.83 20.59
CA ASN A 373 -8.92 -4.43 20.24
C ASN A 373 -8.27 -4.20 18.86
N GLN A 374 -8.36 -5.19 17.96
CA GLN A 374 -7.84 -5.04 16.60
C GLN A 374 -8.70 -4.05 15.81
N ARG A 375 -8.04 -3.29 14.93
CA ARG A 375 -8.69 -2.35 14.03
C ARG A 375 -9.31 -3.02 12.80
N ALA A 376 -10.22 -2.33 12.13
CA ALA A 376 -10.67 -2.67 10.79
C ALA A 376 -9.58 -2.35 9.74
N ILE A 377 -9.69 -2.89 8.52
CA ILE A 377 -8.79 -2.54 7.41
C ILE A 377 -8.94 -1.05 7.10
N HIS A 378 -10.16 -0.60 6.81
CA HIS A 378 -10.48 0.82 6.69
C HIS A 378 -10.64 1.42 8.08
N GLN A 379 -9.83 2.40 8.40
CA GLN A 379 -9.92 3.13 9.67
C GLN A 379 -9.58 4.59 9.44
N ALA A 380 -10.49 5.49 9.86
CA ALA A 380 -10.28 6.92 9.76
C ALA A 380 -8.97 7.36 10.43
N ALA A 381 -8.20 8.16 9.72
CA ALA A 381 -6.94 8.72 10.17
C ALA A 381 -6.87 10.19 9.75
N GLU A 382 -6.82 11.09 10.72
CA GLU A 382 -6.90 12.54 10.52
C GLU A 382 -5.60 13.26 10.88
N SER A 383 -4.66 12.57 11.51
CA SER A 383 -3.36 13.11 11.90
C SER A 383 -2.24 12.20 11.42
N ARG A 384 -1.03 12.77 11.26
CA ARG A 384 0.18 12.03 10.90
C ARG A 384 0.39 10.77 11.74
N ALA A 385 0.29 10.89 13.08
CA ALA A 385 0.48 9.75 13.98
C ALA A 385 -0.57 8.64 13.78
N GLN A 386 -1.81 8.99 13.40
CA GLN A 386 -2.84 8.00 13.06
C GLN A 386 -2.58 7.35 11.71
N ILE A 387 -2.13 8.14 10.71
CA ILE A 387 -1.77 7.62 9.39
C ILE A 387 -0.61 6.62 9.51
N GLU A 388 0.45 6.96 10.25
CA GLU A 388 1.60 6.06 10.47
C GLU A 388 1.20 4.71 11.11
N GLN A 389 0.14 4.68 11.94
CA GLN A 389 -0.36 3.45 12.55
C GLN A 389 -1.14 2.54 11.59
N LEU A 390 -1.50 3.03 10.40
CA LEU A 390 -2.20 2.22 9.40
C LEU A 390 -1.26 1.26 8.63
N PHE A 391 0.05 1.52 8.65
CA PHE A 391 1.06 0.69 8.00
C PHE A 391 1.43 -0.52 8.89
N ASP A 392 0.51 -1.46 8.99
CA ASP A 392 0.63 -2.67 9.82
C ASP A 392 0.10 -3.92 9.09
N GLY A 393 0.23 -5.10 9.68
CA GLY A 393 -0.24 -6.36 9.10
C GLY A 393 -1.72 -6.39 8.71
N ILE A 394 -2.54 -5.43 9.19
CA ILE A 394 -3.95 -5.34 8.79
C ILE A 394 -4.09 -4.71 7.40
N ALA A 395 -3.33 -3.68 7.09
CA ALA A 395 -3.34 -3.06 5.76
C ALA A 395 -2.64 -3.93 4.71
N TYR A 396 -1.61 -4.68 5.10
CA TYR A 396 -0.82 -5.56 4.22
C TYR A 396 -1.41 -6.98 4.16
N ASP A 397 -1.24 -7.76 5.21
CA ASP A 397 -1.46 -9.21 5.20
C ASP A 397 -2.93 -9.60 5.23
N LYS A 398 -3.75 -8.96 6.11
CA LYS A 398 -5.19 -9.20 6.14
C LYS A 398 -5.85 -8.77 4.83
N ALA A 399 -5.51 -7.57 4.32
CA ALA A 399 -6.08 -7.07 3.08
C ALA A 399 -5.73 -7.98 1.90
N ALA A 400 -4.46 -8.39 1.75
CA ALA A 400 -4.03 -9.33 0.72
C ALA A 400 -4.74 -10.69 0.84
N SER A 401 -4.89 -11.23 2.06
CA SER A 401 -5.59 -12.50 2.29
C SER A 401 -7.07 -12.43 1.90
N VAL A 402 -7.73 -11.29 2.18
CA VAL A 402 -9.12 -11.06 1.74
C VAL A 402 -9.20 -10.97 0.21
N LEU A 403 -8.22 -10.37 -0.45
CA LEU A 403 -8.15 -10.32 -1.93
C LEU A 403 -7.93 -11.71 -2.52
N HIS A 404 -7.06 -12.56 -1.94
CA HIS A 404 -6.88 -13.96 -2.35
C HIS A 404 -8.17 -14.79 -2.20
N MET A 405 -8.91 -14.59 -1.10
CA MET A 405 -10.21 -15.21 -0.91
C MET A 405 -11.21 -14.76 -1.99
N LEU A 406 -11.25 -13.49 -2.29
CA LEU A 406 -12.14 -12.94 -3.32
C LEU A 406 -11.76 -13.47 -4.71
N GLU A 407 -10.48 -13.50 -5.06
CA GLU A 407 -9.97 -14.08 -6.31
C GLU A 407 -10.37 -15.55 -6.46
N SER A 408 -10.18 -16.35 -5.41
CA SER A 408 -10.58 -17.76 -5.40
C SER A 408 -12.09 -17.94 -5.61
N TYR A 409 -12.92 -17.05 -5.06
CA TYR A 409 -14.37 -17.06 -5.20
C TYR A 409 -14.84 -16.62 -6.59
N LEU A 410 -14.22 -15.60 -7.16
CA LEU A 410 -14.61 -15.06 -8.48
C LEU A 410 -14.03 -15.88 -9.62
N GLY A 411 -12.89 -16.48 -9.41
CA GLY A 411 -12.02 -17.08 -10.40
C GLY A 411 -10.98 -16.08 -10.93
N PRO A 412 -9.73 -16.53 -11.23
CA PRO A 412 -8.59 -15.64 -11.49
C PRO A 412 -8.81 -14.71 -12.71
N GLU A 413 -9.39 -15.21 -13.80
CA GLU A 413 -9.62 -14.38 -14.99
C GLU A 413 -10.70 -13.31 -14.78
N THR A 414 -11.74 -13.62 -14.02
CA THR A 414 -12.79 -12.64 -13.66
C THR A 414 -12.22 -11.58 -12.72
N PHE A 415 -11.44 -12.00 -11.73
CA PHE A 415 -10.75 -11.08 -10.81
C PHE A 415 -9.81 -10.15 -11.58
N ARG A 416 -8.95 -10.72 -12.44
CA ARG A 416 -8.04 -9.94 -13.31
C ARG A 416 -8.79 -8.91 -14.18
N SER A 417 -9.93 -9.30 -14.73
CA SER A 417 -10.76 -8.41 -15.55
C SER A 417 -11.31 -7.22 -14.72
N GLY A 418 -11.74 -7.46 -13.48
CA GLY A 418 -12.19 -6.42 -12.56
C GLY A 418 -11.07 -5.48 -12.14
N VAL A 419 -9.88 -6.03 -11.86
CA VAL A 419 -8.67 -5.24 -11.58
C VAL A 419 -8.31 -4.34 -12.76
N ASN A 420 -8.32 -4.88 -13.98
CA ASN A 420 -8.03 -4.11 -15.19
C ASN A 420 -9.06 -2.97 -15.40
N LEU A 421 -10.36 -3.23 -15.15
CA LEU A 421 -11.41 -2.23 -15.21
C LEU A 421 -11.14 -1.08 -14.22
N TYR A 422 -10.92 -1.41 -12.95
CA TYR A 422 -10.63 -0.45 -11.90
C TYR A 422 -9.41 0.43 -12.23
N LEU A 423 -8.30 -0.18 -12.64
CA LEU A 423 -7.08 0.56 -13.00
C LEU A 423 -7.29 1.49 -14.19
N LYS A 424 -8.08 1.09 -15.20
CA LYS A 424 -8.37 1.94 -16.38
C LYS A 424 -9.28 3.11 -16.05
N GLU A 425 -10.30 2.88 -15.23
CA GLU A 425 -11.28 3.92 -14.89
C GLU A 425 -10.67 5.02 -14.01
N HIS A 426 -9.67 4.67 -13.18
CA HIS A 426 -9.05 5.59 -12.22
C HIS A 426 -7.60 5.97 -12.56
N ALA A 427 -7.10 5.59 -13.75
CA ALA A 427 -5.72 5.87 -14.17
C ALA A 427 -5.34 7.35 -14.01
N TYR A 428 -4.17 7.62 -13.41
CA TYR A 428 -3.67 8.95 -13.06
C TYR A 428 -4.54 9.74 -12.09
N GLY A 429 -5.46 9.07 -11.44
CA GLY A 429 -6.40 9.61 -10.46
C GLY A 429 -6.28 8.94 -9.11
N ASN A 430 -7.31 9.18 -8.30
CA ASN A 430 -7.47 8.57 -6.98
C ASN A 430 -8.73 7.73 -6.95
N ALA A 431 -8.77 6.73 -6.09
CA ALA A 431 -9.91 5.86 -5.91
C ALA A 431 -10.17 5.57 -4.42
N THR A 432 -11.41 5.20 -4.13
CA THR A 432 -11.87 4.73 -2.82
C THR A 432 -12.09 3.21 -2.85
N ALA A 433 -12.24 2.62 -1.68
CA ALA A 433 -12.66 1.22 -1.55
C ALA A 433 -13.95 0.91 -2.35
N ALA A 434 -14.92 1.85 -2.34
CA ALA A 434 -16.20 1.68 -3.06
C ALA A 434 -16.00 1.61 -4.58
N ASP A 435 -15.05 2.34 -5.14
CA ASP A 435 -14.74 2.30 -6.57
C ASP A 435 -14.21 0.92 -6.97
N PHE A 436 -13.32 0.35 -6.17
CA PHE A 436 -12.82 -1.01 -6.39
C PHE A 436 -13.94 -2.06 -6.32
N TRP A 437 -14.78 -2.02 -5.27
CA TRP A 437 -15.89 -2.98 -5.13
C TRP A 437 -16.87 -2.91 -6.29
N THR A 438 -17.17 -1.71 -6.76
CA THR A 438 -18.06 -1.47 -7.90
C THR A 438 -17.48 -2.07 -9.18
N ALA A 439 -16.20 -1.86 -9.47
CA ALA A 439 -15.53 -2.44 -10.63
C ALA A 439 -15.55 -3.98 -10.60
N MET A 440 -15.28 -4.57 -9.41
CA MET A 440 -15.29 -6.01 -9.23
C MET A 440 -16.69 -6.63 -9.33
N ALA A 441 -17.71 -5.98 -8.76
CA ALA A 441 -19.11 -6.42 -8.88
C ALA A 441 -19.57 -6.37 -10.34
N HIS A 442 -19.22 -5.31 -11.07
CA HIS A 442 -19.52 -5.17 -12.49
C HIS A 442 -18.86 -6.28 -13.33
N ALA A 443 -17.60 -6.55 -13.13
CA ALA A 443 -16.84 -7.56 -13.90
C ALA A 443 -17.31 -8.99 -13.59
N SER A 444 -17.71 -9.28 -12.35
CA SER A 444 -18.04 -10.64 -11.89
C SER A 444 -19.53 -10.98 -11.91
N HIS A 445 -20.42 -9.99 -11.95
CA HIS A 445 -21.85 -10.14 -11.72
C HIS A 445 -22.17 -10.84 -10.37
N LYS A 446 -21.31 -10.66 -9.37
CA LYS A 446 -21.48 -11.15 -8.00
C LYS A 446 -21.51 -9.98 -7.01
N PRO A 447 -22.09 -10.14 -5.81
CA PRO A 447 -22.30 -9.06 -4.85
C PRO A 447 -20.99 -8.70 -4.09
N VAL A 448 -19.95 -8.30 -4.81
CA VAL A 448 -18.65 -7.93 -4.22
C VAL A 448 -18.78 -6.69 -3.33
N ASP A 449 -19.62 -5.76 -3.72
CA ASP A 449 -20.01 -4.56 -3.00
C ASP A 449 -20.77 -4.83 -1.68
N GLU A 450 -21.30 -6.05 -1.49
CA GLU A 450 -21.85 -6.52 -0.22
C GLU A 450 -20.83 -7.35 0.58
N ILE A 451 -19.97 -8.11 -0.08
CA ILE A 451 -18.97 -8.98 0.56
C ILE A 451 -17.86 -8.15 1.19
N MET A 452 -17.18 -7.31 0.40
CA MET A 452 -15.96 -6.62 0.81
C MET A 452 -16.14 -5.71 2.03
N PRO A 453 -17.23 -4.91 2.15
CA PRO A 453 -17.45 -4.11 3.35
C PRO A 453 -17.46 -4.91 4.63
N THR A 454 -17.91 -6.18 4.62
CA THR A 454 -17.96 -7.01 5.82
C THR A 454 -16.57 -7.41 6.34
N PHE A 455 -15.55 -7.41 5.49
CA PHE A 455 -14.15 -7.67 5.87
C PHE A 455 -13.36 -6.40 6.07
N VAL A 456 -13.66 -5.34 5.32
CA VAL A 456 -12.86 -4.10 5.30
C VAL A 456 -13.31 -3.12 6.39
N MET A 457 -14.63 -3.01 6.66
CA MET A 457 -15.19 -2.02 7.59
C MET A 457 -15.36 -2.54 9.02
N GLN A 458 -15.01 -3.79 9.30
CA GLN A 458 -15.04 -4.34 10.66
C GLN A 458 -13.79 -5.13 11.00
N ALA A 459 -13.41 -5.08 12.29
CA ALA A 459 -12.27 -5.82 12.82
C ALA A 459 -12.61 -7.30 13.04
N GLY A 460 -11.58 -8.14 13.03
CA GLY A 460 -11.71 -9.57 13.29
C GLY A 460 -11.96 -10.40 12.05
N ALA A 461 -11.90 -11.71 12.22
CA ALA A 461 -12.11 -12.72 11.19
C ALA A 461 -13.23 -13.69 11.59
N PRO A 462 -13.96 -14.28 10.61
CA PRO A 462 -14.97 -15.27 10.91
C PRO A 462 -14.35 -16.62 11.35
N TYR A 463 -15.00 -17.27 12.30
CA TYR A 463 -14.91 -18.68 12.59
C TYR A 463 -16.12 -19.37 12.00
N ILE A 464 -15.90 -20.47 11.28
CA ILE A 464 -16.93 -21.24 10.57
C ILE A 464 -17.07 -22.63 11.20
N GLY A 465 -18.22 -22.91 11.81
CA GLY A 465 -18.61 -24.27 12.19
C GLY A 465 -19.16 -25.02 10.99
N VAL A 466 -18.74 -26.28 10.81
CA VAL A 466 -19.11 -27.10 9.64
C VAL A 466 -19.72 -28.43 10.10
N GLU A 467 -20.97 -28.67 9.74
CA GLU A 467 -21.62 -29.97 9.84
C GLU A 467 -21.97 -30.48 8.44
N ALA A 468 -21.51 -31.66 8.10
CA ALA A 468 -21.71 -32.26 6.79
C ALA A 468 -22.44 -33.61 6.91
N LYS A 469 -23.51 -33.82 6.11
CA LYS A 469 -24.27 -35.07 6.09
C LYS A 469 -24.60 -35.47 4.65
N CYS A 470 -24.23 -36.71 4.30
CA CYS A 470 -24.62 -37.27 3.00
C CYS A 470 -26.06 -37.76 3.02
N GLU A 471 -26.91 -37.18 2.17
CA GLU A 471 -28.31 -37.57 1.99
C GLU A 471 -28.73 -37.47 0.52
N GLY A 472 -29.45 -38.46 0.00
CA GLY A 472 -30.01 -38.41 -1.36
C GLY A 472 -28.99 -38.25 -2.49
N GLY A 473 -27.75 -38.73 -2.30
CA GLY A 473 -26.70 -38.61 -3.33
C GLY A 473 -25.92 -37.29 -3.31
N ASN A 474 -26.22 -36.37 -2.41
CA ASN A 474 -25.52 -35.11 -2.19
C ASN A 474 -25.09 -34.97 -0.72
N THR A 475 -24.19 -34.02 -0.45
CA THR A 475 -23.80 -33.68 0.91
C THR A 475 -24.46 -32.38 1.32
N THR A 476 -25.29 -32.43 2.37
CA THR A 476 -25.84 -31.25 3.02
C THR A 476 -24.79 -30.66 3.94
N LEU A 477 -24.52 -29.36 3.79
CA LEU A 477 -23.62 -28.58 4.63
C LEU A 477 -24.44 -27.60 5.46
N ASN A 478 -24.38 -27.71 6.79
CA ASN A 478 -24.85 -26.68 7.72
C ASN A 478 -23.64 -25.89 8.17
N LEU A 479 -23.58 -24.63 7.76
CA LEU A 479 -22.51 -23.71 8.12
C LEU A 479 -23.02 -22.71 9.16
N SER A 480 -22.20 -22.46 10.18
CA SER A 480 -22.45 -21.41 11.18
C SER A 480 -21.26 -20.46 11.22
N GLN A 481 -21.47 -19.18 11.61
CA GLN A 481 -20.38 -18.23 11.77
C GLN A 481 -20.48 -17.40 13.05
N LYS A 482 -19.33 -17.04 13.59
CA LYS A 482 -19.13 -16.01 14.62
C LYS A 482 -17.74 -15.40 14.48
N ARG A 483 -17.43 -14.33 15.22
CA ARG A 483 -16.04 -13.83 15.28
C ARG A 483 -15.13 -14.82 15.99
N TYR A 484 -13.95 -15.06 15.42
CA TYR A 484 -12.88 -15.78 16.06
C TYR A 484 -12.11 -14.85 17.02
N PHE A 485 -11.85 -15.34 18.24
CA PHE A 485 -10.94 -14.74 19.20
C PHE A 485 -9.95 -15.80 19.67
N ASN A 486 -8.71 -15.41 19.96
CA ASN A 486 -7.63 -16.33 20.34
C ASN A 486 -7.58 -16.70 21.84
N THR A 487 -8.59 -16.31 22.62
CA THR A 487 -8.74 -16.68 24.04
C THR A 487 -10.08 -17.35 24.30
N PRO A 488 -10.13 -18.41 25.17
CA PRO A 488 -11.36 -19.13 25.47
C PRO A 488 -12.48 -18.23 26.01
N GLU A 489 -12.13 -17.24 26.84
CA GLU A 489 -13.07 -16.30 27.46
C GLU A 489 -13.82 -15.49 26.44
N LEU A 490 -13.12 -14.91 25.46
CA LEU A 490 -13.73 -14.09 24.41
C LEU A 490 -14.41 -14.95 23.35
N PHE A 491 -13.80 -16.07 22.96
CA PHE A 491 -14.34 -16.98 21.95
C PHE A 491 -15.72 -17.54 22.33
N ASN A 492 -15.97 -17.77 23.64
CA ASN A 492 -17.24 -18.28 24.13
C ASN A 492 -18.28 -17.19 24.42
N GLN A 493 -17.94 -15.90 24.29
CA GLN A 493 -18.92 -14.84 24.45
C GLN A 493 -19.77 -14.66 23.19
N PRO A 494 -21.07 -14.30 23.33
CA PRO A 494 -21.89 -13.92 22.21
C PRO A 494 -21.30 -12.67 21.53
N ASN A 495 -21.33 -12.64 20.20
CA ASN A 495 -21.04 -11.44 19.42
C ASN A 495 -22.02 -11.33 18.25
N ASP A 496 -22.26 -10.10 17.78
CA ASP A 496 -23.26 -9.83 16.75
C ASP A 496 -22.65 -9.64 15.35
N GLN A 497 -21.32 -9.74 15.22
CA GLN A 497 -20.64 -9.60 13.95
C GLN A 497 -21.02 -10.74 13.00
N ILE A 498 -21.31 -10.35 11.77
CA ILE A 498 -21.64 -11.23 10.64
C ILE A 498 -20.83 -10.78 9.44
N TRP A 499 -20.26 -11.74 8.73
CA TRP A 499 -19.60 -11.54 7.46
C TRP A 499 -20.43 -12.15 6.32
N GLN A 500 -20.22 -11.67 5.11
CA GLN A 500 -20.63 -12.37 3.90
C GLN A 500 -19.42 -13.19 3.41
N VAL A 501 -19.36 -14.46 3.84
CA VAL A 501 -18.16 -15.30 3.67
C VAL A 501 -18.27 -16.15 2.41
N PRO A 502 -17.38 -15.96 1.43
CA PRO A 502 -17.19 -16.94 0.34
C PRO A 502 -16.55 -18.21 0.88
N VAL A 503 -17.33 -19.26 1.09
CA VAL A 503 -16.83 -20.58 1.53
C VAL A 503 -16.68 -21.47 0.30
N CYS A 504 -15.45 -21.78 -0.07
CA CYS A 504 -15.14 -22.70 -1.16
C CYS A 504 -14.80 -24.08 -0.57
N ALA A 505 -15.64 -25.06 -0.83
CA ALA A 505 -15.54 -26.39 -0.24
C ALA A 505 -15.38 -27.48 -1.33
N ARG A 506 -14.78 -28.60 -0.96
CA ARG A 506 -14.75 -29.82 -1.78
C ARG A 506 -14.97 -31.06 -0.95
N GLY A 507 -15.66 -32.02 -1.54
CA GLY A 507 -15.85 -33.32 -0.91
C GLY A 507 -14.64 -34.23 -1.12
N ILE A 508 -14.33 -35.03 -0.10
CA ILE A 508 -13.22 -35.98 -0.11
C ILE A 508 -13.74 -37.40 0.18
N ASN A 509 -13.33 -38.37 -0.63
CA ASN A 509 -13.64 -39.78 -0.48
C ASN A 509 -12.34 -40.60 -0.52
N GLY A 510 -11.83 -40.99 0.67
CA GLY A 510 -10.53 -41.66 0.79
C GLY A 510 -9.40 -40.75 0.35
N THR A 511 -8.70 -41.09 -0.73
CA THR A 511 -7.60 -40.31 -1.33
C THR A 511 -8.04 -39.41 -2.49
N THR A 512 -9.34 -39.41 -2.84
CA THR A 512 -9.86 -38.66 -3.98
C THR A 512 -10.58 -37.40 -3.53
N ALA A 513 -10.14 -36.24 -4.04
CA ALA A 513 -10.79 -34.97 -3.84
C ALA A 513 -11.72 -34.65 -5.02
N GLY A 514 -12.92 -34.17 -4.71
CA GLY A 514 -13.88 -33.67 -5.70
C GLY A 514 -13.53 -32.24 -6.16
N ALA A 515 -14.30 -31.75 -7.14
CA ALA A 515 -14.19 -30.37 -7.61
C ALA A 515 -14.60 -29.38 -6.51
N GLN A 516 -13.95 -28.24 -6.49
CA GLN A 516 -14.30 -27.09 -5.63
C GLN A 516 -15.69 -26.56 -5.99
N GLN A 517 -16.49 -26.25 -4.98
CA GLN A 517 -17.78 -25.59 -5.09
C GLN A 517 -17.82 -24.47 -4.05
N CYS A 518 -18.18 -23.25 -4.49
CA CYS A 518 -18.18 -22.08 -3.62
C CYS A 518 -19.62 -21.67 -3.28
N PHE A 519 -19.82 -21.27 -2.02
CA PHE A 519 -21.08 -20.83 -1.44
C PHE A 519 -20.87 -19.46 -0.78
N LEU A 520 -21.90 -18.64 -0.69
CA LEU A 520 -21.86 -17.38 0.04
C LEU A 520 -22.66 -17.51 1.34
N LEU A 521 -21.97 -17.59 2.47
CA LEU A 521 -22.56 -17.62 3.81
C LEU A 521 -22.86 -16.18 4.26
N THR A 522 -24.14 -15.81 4.29
CA THR A 522 -24.62 -14.45 4.62
C THR A 522 -25.36 -14.36 5.95
N LYS A 523 -25.62 -15.47 6.59
CA LYS A 523 -26.37 -15.57 7.85
C LYS A 523 -25.52 -16.22 8.93
N ARG A 524 -25.95 -16.07 10.20
CA ARG A 524 -25.30 -16.75 11.32
C ARG A 524 -25.29 -18.27 11.15
N GLU A 525 -26.36 -18.84 10.60
CA GLU A 525 -26.49 -20.24 10.24
C GLU A 525 -27.16 -20.35 8.87
N GLN A 526 -26.62 -21.20 7.99
CA GLN A 526 -27.15 -21.37 6.65
C GLN A 526 -26.82 -22.76 6.11
N GLN A 527 -27.77 -23.36 5.40
CA GLN A 527 -27.62 -24.67 4.78
C GLN A 527 -27.31 -24.57 3.29
N PHE A 528 -26.39 -25.41 2.84
CA PHE A 528 -26.01 -25.53 1.44
C PHE A 528 -26.01 -26.99 0.99
N THR A 529 -25.99 -27.20 -0.33
CA THR A 529 -25.88 -28.53 -0.92
C THR A 529 -24.60 -28.62 -1.76
N LEU A 530 -23.68 -29.46 -1.30
CA LEU A 530 -22.50 -29.85 -2.08
C LEU A 530 -22.86 -31.05 -2.96
N LYS A 531 -22.63 -30.94 -4.25
CA LYS A 531 -22.91 -32.05 -5.19
C LYS A 531 -22.03 -33.26 -4.91
N GLY A 532 -22.65 -34.42 -4.85
CA GLY A 532 -22.01 -35.69 -4.55
C GLY A 532 -21.97 -35.99 -3.02
N CYS A 533 -22.04 -37.29 -2.70
CA CYS A 533 -21.84 -37.78 -1.33
C CYS A 533 -20.36 -37.86 -1.00
N SER A 534 -19.94 -37.21 0.08
CA SER A 534 -18.55 -37.19 0.55
C SER A 534 -18.48 -37.72 1.97
N LYS A 535 -17.46 -38.51 2.28
CA LYS A 535 -17.16 -38.96 3.64
C LYS A 535 -16.63 -37.84 4.51
N PHE A 536 -15.96 -36.89 3.89
CA PHE A 536 -15.39 -35.72 4.50
C PHE A 536 -15.54 -34.51 3.55
N VAL A 537 -15.69 -33.30 4.10
CA VAL A 537 -15.72 -32.06 3.34
C VAL A 537 -14.60 -31.15 3.83
N PHE A 538 -13.74 -30.70 2.92
CA PHE A 538 -12.75 -29.68 3.21
C PHE A 538 -13.34 -28.31 2.86
N PRO A 539 -13.61 -27.40 3.84
CA PRO A 539 -14.38 -26.17 3.61
C PRO A 539 -13.51 -24.98 3.21
N ASN A 540 -12.20 -25.16 3.05
CA ASN A 540 -11.26 -24.14 2.58
C ASN A 540 -10.42 -24.69 1.40
N ALA A 541 -11.12 -25.13 0.34
CA ALA A 541 -10.48 -25.66 -0.86
C ALA A 541 -9.49 -24.64 -1.42
N SER A 542 -8.29 -25.10 -1.79
CA SER A 542 -7.14 -24.28 -2.21
C SER A 542 -6.53 -23.40 -1.11
N ALA A 543 -7.00 -23.48 0.14
CA ALA A 543 -6.47 -22.75 1.31
C ALA A 543 -6.50 -21.21 1.20
N MET A 544 -7.40 -20.64 0.37
CA MET A 544 -7.47 -19.19 0.11
C MET A 544 -8.54 -18.44 0.91
N GLY A 545 -9.28 -19.12 1.80
CA GLY A 545 -10.31 -18.49 2.63
C GLY A 545 -9.72 -17.69 3.79
N TYR A 546 -10.22 -16.46 4.02
CA TYR A 546 -9.87 -15.66 5.19
C TYR A 546 -10.85 -15.92 6.33
N TYR A 547 -10.77 -17.10 6.94
CA TYR A 547 -11.56 -17.54 8.08
C TYR A 547 -10.91 -18.74 8.76
N ARG A 548 -11.23 -18.97 10.06
CA ARG A 548 -10.96 -20.23 10.77
C ARG A 548 -12.16 -21.14 10.64
N PHE A 549 -11.94 -22.46 10.53
CA PHE A 549 -13.03 -23.42 10.48
C PHE A 549 -12.82 -24.58 11.47
N GLU A 550 -13.91 -25.17 11.91
CA GLU A 550 -13.89 -26.31 12.84
C GLU A 550 -14.45 -27.54 12.15
N TYR A 551 -13.71 -28.61 12.25
CA TYR A 551 -14.20 -29.99 12.01
C TYR A 551 -14.62 -30.64 13.30
N ASP A 552 -15.60 -31.56 13.23
CA ASP A 552 -15.80 -32.48 14.34
C ASP A 552 -14.63 -33.48 14.45
N ASN A 553 -14.40 -33.97 15.68
CA ASN A 553 -13.30 -34.90 15.95
C ASN A 553 -13.41 -36.25 15.19
N ALA A 554 -14.60 -36.66 14.75
CA ALA A 554 -14.79 -37.86 13.96
C ALA A 554 -14.36 -37.65 12.51
N ALA A 555 -14.70 -36.49 11.93
CA ALA A 555 -14.25 -36.10 10.60
C ALA A 555 -12.71 -35.96 10.51
N LEU A 556 -12.08 -35.33 11.51
CA LEU A 556 -10.61 -35.24 11.60
C LEU A 556 -9.93 -36.61 11.63
N ARG A 557 -10.43 -37.56 12.43
CA ARG A 557 -9.89 -38.94 12.50
C ARG A 557 -10.05 -39.68 11.19
N GLN A 558 -11.16 -39.50 10.49
CA GLN A 558 -11.39 -40.10 9.16
C GLN A 558 -10.44 -39.54 8.11
N MET A 559 -10.18 -38.23 8.16
CA MET A 559 -9.27 -37.52 7.26
C MET A 559 -7.82 -37.94 7.48
N GLY A 560 -7.40 -38.17 8.75
CA GLY A 560 -6.02 -38.54 9.11
C GLY A 560 -5.47 -39.78 8.37
N GLN A 561 -6.34 -40.67 7.88
CA GLN A 561 -5.95 -41.86 7.10
C GLN A 561 -5.58 -41.56 5.63
N GLY A 562 -5.85 -40.31 5.12
CA GLY A 562 -5.62 -39.97 3.71
C GLY A 562 -5.21 -38.51 3.49
N VAL A 563 -4.93 -37.75 4.56
CA VAL A 563 -4.66 -36.32 4.51
C VAL A 563 -3.50 -35.96 3.56
N GLU A 564 -2.43 -36.77 3.56
CA GLU A 564 -1.24 -36.54 2.72
C GLU A 564 -1.52 -36.64 1.23
N THR A 565 -2.54 -37.43 0.83
CA THR A 565 -2.88 -37.67 -0.57
C THR A 565 -4.13 -36.91 -1.03
N ALA A 566 -5.04 -36.60 -0.10
CA ALA A 566 -6.31 -35.94 -0.39
C ALA A 566 -6.22 -34.41 -0.33
N LEU A 567 -5.34 -33.87 0.51
CA LEU A 567 -5.10 -32.43 0.63
C LEU A 567 -3.78 -32.02 -0.01
N THR A 568 -3.79 -30.86 -0.66
CA THR A 568 -2.56 -30.22 -1.15
C THR A 568 -1.65 -29.81 0.01
N PRO A 569 -0.35 -29.56 -0.19
CA PRO A 569 0.51 -28.98 0.84
C PRO A 569 -0.09 -27.72 1.48
N ASP A 570 -0.60 -26.80 0.66
CA ASP A 570 -1.23 -25.54 1.09
C ASP A 570 -2.43 -25.79 2.01
N GLU A 571 -3.31 -26.73 1.66
CA GLU A 571 -4.46 -27.10 2.46
C GLU A 571 -4.08 -27.77 3.79
N ARG A 572 -2.97 -28.50 3.81
CA ARG A 572 -2.44 -29.07 5.07
C ARG A 572 -1.90 -27.99 6.00
N ILE A 573 -1.21 -26.96 5.46
CA ILE A 573 -0.74 -25.81 6.23
C ILE A 573 -1.95 -25.05 6.81
N ALA A 574 -3.00 -24.79 6.02
CA ALA A 574 -4.22 -24.15 6.48
C ALA A 574 -4.90 -24.97 7.60
N LEU A 575 -5.05 -26.28 7.40
CA LEU A 575 -5.63 -27.18 8.40
C LEU A 575 -4.85 -27.14 9.72
N MET A 576 -3.53 -27.20 9.67
CA MET A 576 -2.69 -27.14 10.88
C MET A 576 -2.83 -25.78 11.59
N GLY A 577 -2.94 -24.69 10.85
CA GLY A 577 -3.20 -23.36 11.40
C GLY A 577 -4.54 -23.27 12.12
N ASP A 578 -5.59 -23.88 11.56
CA ASP A 578 -6.92 -23.90 12.17
C ASP A 578 -6.97 -24.80 13.40
N GLU A 579 -6.40 -26.00 13.34
CA GLU A 579 -6.31 -26.90 14.51
C GLU A 579 -5.53 -26.25 15.67
N TRP A 580 -4.42 -25.56 15.36
CA TRP A 580 -3.67 -24.79 16.35
C TRP A 580 -4.53 -23.68 16.98
N ALA A 581 -5.31 -22.97 16.17
CA ALA A 581 -6.22 -21.93 16.64
C ALA A 581 -7.34 -22.49 17.53
N LEU A 582 -7.90 -23.67 17.19
CA LEU A 582 -8.95 -24.35 17.96
C LEU A 582 -8.42 -24.92 19.28
N MET A 583 -7.19 -25.40 19.32
CA MET A 583 -6.53 -25.83 20.56
C MET A 583 -6.36 -24.64 21.52
N ARG A 584 -5.96 -23.48 21.04
CA ARG A 584 -5.80 -22.27 21.88
C ARG A 584 -7.09 -21.83 22.56
N VAL A 585 -8.24 -22.05 21.95
CA VAL A 585 -9.56 -21.73 22.55
C VAL A 585 -10.22 -22.89 23.25
N GLY A 586 -9.52 -24.02 23.42
CA GLY A 586 -9.97 -25.20 24.15
C GLY A 586 -11.06 -26.02 23.45
N LYS A 587 -11.19 -25.86 22.12
CA LYS A 587 -12.13 -26.67 21.31
C LYS A 587 -11.58 -28.06 21.03
N HIS A 588 -10.28 -28.14 20.73
CA HIS A 588 -9.59 -29.39 20.46
C HIS A 588 -8.47 -29.63 21.49
N SER A 589 -8.08 -30.88 21.67
CA SER A 589 -6.92 -31.28 22.49
C SER A 589 -5.68 -31.43 21.59
N ALA A 590 -4.49 -31.21 22.16
CA ALA A 590 -3.22 -31.43 21.48
C ALA A 590 -3.00 -32.89 21.08
#